data_0b1fa8b020c4ed0f6d3965312d6b1c34
#
_entry.id   0b1fa8b020c4ed0f6d3965312d6b1c34
#
_cell.length_a   1.000
_cell.length_b   1.000
_cell.length_c   1.000
_cell.angle_alpha   90.00
_cell.angle_beta   90.00
_cell.angle_gamma   90.00
#
_symmetry.space_group_name_H-M   'P 1'
#
loop_
_entity.id
_entity.type
_entity.pdbx_description
1 polymer ?
#
loop_
_entity_poly.entity_id
_entity_poly.type
_entity_poly.pdbx_seq_one_letter_code
_entity_poly.pdbx_strand_id
1 'polypeptide(L)'
;IRKVKGNKLTVDDFQGANISLTNPGGIGTVQSVPRLMPGQGVIVGVGSIDYPAEFEGADTRNLSSLGVSKVVTVTSTYDHRIVQGAESGLFLKRVHELLLGDHNFYDDIFASLDMPYEAVKWRPDTSAMNREETMLAKQMAVAKLIRVHRVRGHRIADLDPLRWKEPHMPRELDPATYGLTIWDLDREFLTDGVGGVDKMRLGDLLGVLRDAYCRTIGVEYMHIQSTDEQQWVQERVENGYEQPTKDEKHRILERLNAAESFEKFLATKYVGTKRFGIEGAESAIPILDEILSHAADDGLDSAVMGMAHRGRLNVLSNIMGKDYEAIF
;
A
#
# COMPACT_ATOMS: atom_id res chain seq x y z
N ILE A 1 -5.42 -23.38 -9.31
CA ILE A 1 -4.32 -23.24 -8.33
C ILE A 1 -4.29 -24.45 -7.38
N ARG A 2 -5.40 -24.86 -6.73
CA ARG A 2 -5.41 -26.03 -5.80
C ARG A 2 -4.99 -27.33 -6.46
N LYS A 3 -5.46 -27.63 -7.69
CA LYS A 3 -5.07 -28.81 -8.46
C LYS A 3 -3.57 -28.78 -8.82
N VAL A 4 -3.03 -27.61 -9.18
CA VAL A 4 -1.59 -27.42 -9.47
C VAL A 4 -0.75 -27.73 -8.22
N LYS A 5 -1.08 -27.12 -7.09
CA LYS A 5 -0.37 -27.37 -5.81
C LYS A 5 -0.46 -28.83 -5.35
N GLY A 6 -1.54 -29.51 -5.69
CA GLY A 6 -1.74 -30.91 -5.37
C GLY A 6 -1.20 -31.92 -6.40
N ASN A 7 -0.54 -31.43 -7.46
CA ASN A 7 -0.08 -32.22 -8.62
C ASN A 7 -1.18 -33.11 -9.23
N LYS A 8 -2.41 -32.56 -9.34
CA LYS A 8 -3.63 -33.27 -9.79
C LYS A 8 -4.19 -32.70 -11.10
N LEU A 9 -3.34 -32.05 -11.92
CA LEU A 9 -3.74 -31.56 -13.24
C LEU A 9 -3.97 -32.74 -14.19
N THR A 10 -5.03 -32.64 -14.97
CA THR A 10 -5.37 -33.57 -16.04
C THR A 10 -5.35 -32.86 -17.38
N VAL A 11 -5.36 -33.61 -18.49
CA VAL A 11 -5.41 -33.03 -19.85
C VAL A 11 -6.67 -32.18 -20.04
N ASP A 12 -7.77 -32.59 -19.41
CA ASP A 12 -9.05 -31.84 -19.47
C ASP A 12 -9.01 -30.46 -18.82
N ASP A 13 -8.10 -30.23 -17.87
CA ASP A 13 -7.93 -28.92 -17.25
C ASP A 13 -7.35 -27.86 -18.22
N PHE A 14 -6.81 -28.31 -19.37
CA PHE A 14 -6.27 -27.45 -20.45
C PHE A 14 -7.22 -27.31 -21.65
N GLN A 15 -8.36 -28.01 -21.65
CA GLN A 15 -9.33 -27.92 -22.75
C GLN A 15 -9.94 -26.51 -22.80
N GLY A 16 -10.08 -25.99 -24.03
CA GLY A 16 -10.63 -24.66 -24.29
C GLY A 16 -9.63 -23.51 -24.10
N ALA A 17 -8.40 -23.77 -23.64
CA ALA A 17 -7.38 -22.74 -23.61
C ALA A 17 -6.87 -22.44 -25.03
N ASN A 18 -7.10 -21.23 -25.51
CA ASN A 18 -6.65 -20.77 -26.84
C ASN A 18 -5.35 -19.95 -26.80
N ILE A 19 -4.93 -19.52 -25.62
CA ILE A 19 -3.68 -18.81 -25.32
C ILE A 19 -3.07 -19.35 -24.03
N SER A 20 -1.74 -19.39 -23.96
CA SER A 20 -0.99 -19.74 -22.75
C SER A 20 0.04 -18.68 -22.42
N LEU A 21 0.31 -18.51 -21.13
CA LEU A 21 1.42 -17.73 -20.59
C LEU A 21 2.36 -18.67 -19.86
N THR A 22 3.64 -18.66 -20.21
CA THR A 22 4.70 -19.39 -19.50
C THR A 22 5.76 -18.43 -18.97
N ASN A 23 6.23 -18.67 -17.76
CA ASN A 23 7.24 -17.83 -17.10
C ASN A 23 8.46 -18.67 -16.69
N PRO A 24 9.37 -19.00 -17.61
CA PRO A 24 10.62 -19.65 -17.27
C PRO A 24 11.65 -18.70 -16.63
N GLY A 25 11.36 -17.39 -16.59
CA GLY A 25 12.22 -16.41 -15.92
C GLY A 25 12.40 -16.67 -14.42
N GLY A 26 11.43 -17.30 -13.77
CA GLY A 26 11.52 -17.68 -12.36
C GLY A 26 12.64 -18.68 -12.03
N ILE A 27 13.19 -19.37 -13.03
CA ILE A 27 14.34 -20.27 -12.92
C ILE A 27 15.59 -19.73 -13.63
N GLY A 28 15.61 -18.42 -13.96
CA GLY A 28 16.76 -17.74 -14.55
C GLY A 28 16.84 -17.75 -16.08
N THR A 29 15.82 -18.23 -16.79
CA THR A 29 15.82 -18.22 -18.27
C THR A 29 15.56 -16.80 -18.78
N VAL A 30 16.51 -16.21 -19.48
CA VAL A 30 16.41 -14.84 -20.02
C VAL A 30 15.40 -14.77 -21.16
N GLN A 31 15.42 -15.75 -22.06
CA GLN A 31 14.55 -15.82 -23.23
C GLN A 31 14.15 -17.27 -23.50
N SER A 32 12.91 -17.49 -23.86
CA SER A 32 12.43 -18.81 -24.30
C SER A 32 11.61 -18.68 -25.58
N VAL A 33 11.61 -19.75 -26.37
CA VAL A 33 10.72 -19.92 -27.53
C VAL A 33 9.84 -21.15 -27.23
N PRO A 34 8.72 -20.96 -26.50
CA PRO A 34 7.88 -22.07 -26.08
C PRO A 34 7.16 -22.70 -27.29
N ARG A 35 6.89 -23.99 -27.20
CA ARG A 35 6.09 -24.68 -28.22
C ARG A 35 4.61 -24.52 -27.96
N LEU A 36 3.85 -24.26 -29.02
CA LEU A 36 2.40 -24.23 -28.96
C LEU A 36 1.85 -25.63 -28.63
N MET A 37 0.87 -25.65 -27.75
CA MET A 37 0.07 -26.83 -27.51
C MET A 37 -0.99 -26.99 -28.64
N PRO A 38 -1.38 -28.23 -28.99
CA PRO A 38 -2.45 -28.45 -29.94
C PRO A 38 -3.73 -27.69 -29.55
N GLY A 39 -4.31 -26.96 -30.51
CA GLY A 39 -5.53 -26.18 -30.30
C GLY A 39 -5.30 -24.75 -29.75
N GLN A 40 -4.05 -24.37 -29.47
CA GLN A 40 -3.73 -23.00 -29.07
C GLN A 40 -3.24 -22.16 -30.25
N GLY A 41 -3.65 -20.88 -30.25
CA GLY A 41 -3.23 -19.92 -31.27
C GLY A 41 -1.93 -19.21 -30.92
N VAL A 42 -1.71 -18.93 -29.63
CA VAL A 42 -0.56 -18.15 -29.14
C VAL A 42 -0.08 -18.70 -27.79
N ILE A 43 1.24 -18.69 -27.59
CA ILE A 43 1.87 -18.83 -26.29
C ILE A 43 2.85 -17.70 -26.05
N VAL A 44 2.72 -17.03 -24.91
CA VAL A 44 3.59 -15.94 -24.49
C VAL A 44 4.61 -16.46 -23.50
N GLY A 45 5.90 -16.20 -23.75
CA GLY A 45 6.99 -16.52 -22.83
C GLY A 45 7.51 -15.27 -22.14
N VAL A 46 7.67 -15.32 -20.81
CA VAL A 46 8.25 -14.25 -20.01
C VAL A 46 9.59 -14.69 -19.47
N GLY A 47 10.67 -13.96 -19.83
CA GLY A 47 12.01 -14.22 -19.34
C GLY A 47 12.28 -13.71 -17.93
N SER A 48 13.50 -13.91 -17.44
CA SER A 48 13.95 -13.35 -16.17
C SER A 48 14.00 -11.82 -16.24
N ILE A 49 13.76 -11.20 -15.08
CA ILE A 49 13.91 -9.75 -14.92
C ILE A 49 15.30 -9.51 -14.35
N ASP A 50 16.22 -8.98 -15.17
CA ASP A 50 17.58 -8.70 -14.77
C ASP A 50 18.17 -7.51 -15.54
N TYR A 51 19.35 -7.05 -15.11
CA TYR A 51 20.04 -6.00 -15.83
C TYR A 51 20.45 -6.49 -17.24
N PRO A 52 20.54 -5.57 -18.23
CA PRO A 52 21.08 -5.94 -19.55
C PRO A 52 22.46 -6.57 -19.45
N ALA A 53 22.77 -7.50 -20.34
CA ALA A 53 24.00 -8.29 -20.32
C ALA A 53 25.28 -7.43 -20.28
N GLU A 54 25.25 -6.22 -20.88
CA GLU A 54 26.33 -5.25 -20.88
C GLU A 54 26.70 -4.75 -19.49
N PHE A 55 25.80 -4.91 -18.53
CA PHE A 55 25.97 -4.50 -17.13
C PHE A 55 26.12 -5.68 -16.16
N GLU A 56 26.26 -6.89 -16.68
CA GLU A 56 26.45 -8.08 -15.87
C GLU A 56 27.75 -7.96 -15.03
N GLY A 57 27.62 -8.16 -13.73
CA GLY A 57 28.76 -7.99 -12.80
C GLY A 57 29.03 -6.55 -12.35
N ALA A 58 28.30 -5.55 -12.84
CA ALA A 58 28.42 -4.19 -12.33
C ALA A 58 27.81 -4.05 -10.93
N ASP A 59 28.39 -3.17 -10.10
CA ASP A 59 27.83 -2.84 -8.78
C ASP A 59 26.43 -2.24 -8.93
N THR A 60 25.45 -2.82 -8.25
CA THR A 60 24.05 -2.41 -8.30
C THR A 60 23.83 -0.97 -7.87
N ARG A 61 24.64 -0.42 -6.97
CA ARG A 61 24.59 1.00 -6.56
C ARG A 61 25.00 1.91 -7.72
N ASN A 62 26.02 1.51 -8.46
CA ASN A 62 26.45 2.26 -9.65
C ASN A 62 25.37 2.23 -10.73
N LEU A 63 24.75 1.07 -10.99
CA LEU A 63 23.66 0.94 -11.94
C LEU A 63 22.46 1.78 -11.56
N SER A 64 22.05 1.71 -10.29
CA SER A 64 20.98 2.54 -9.75
C SER A 64 21.29 4.03 -9.90
N SER A 65 22.52 4.46 -9.57
CA SER A 65 22.93 5.86 -9.72
C SER A 65 23.00 6.32 -11.18
N LEU A 66 23.17 5.39 -12.12
CA LEU A 66 23.12 5.65 -13.56
C LEU A 66 21.68 5.64 -14.11
N GLY A 67 20.71 5.18 -13.31
CA GLY A 67 19.34 5.00 -13.76
C GLY A 67 19.15 3.81 -14.69
N VAL A 68 20.06 2.82 -14.64
CA VAL A 68 19.92 1.59 -15.42
C VAL A 68 18.87 0.71 -14.76
N SER A 69 17.79 0.44 -15.48
CA SER A 69 16.71 -0.42 -15.02
C SER A 69 16.89 -1.86 -15.46
N LYS A 70 16.28 -2.77 -14.71
CA LYS A 70 16.15 -4.16 -15.14
C LYS A 70 15.22 -4.26 -16.34
N VAL A 71 15.49 -5.23 -17.21
CA VAL A 71 14.70 -5.50 -18.40
C VAL A 71 14.14 -6.92 -18.35
N VAL A 72 13.06 -7.15 -19.08
CA VAL A 72 12.45 -8.46 -19.27
C VAL A 72 12.23 -8.70 -20.76
N THR A 73 12.55 -9.89 -21.22
CA THR A 73 12.23 -10.29 -22.60
C THR A 73 10.88 -11.01 -22.61
N VAL A 74 9.95 -10.51 -23.41
CA VAL A 74 8.66 -11.14 -23.66
C VAL A 74 8.64 -11.64 -25.09
N THR A 75 8.33 -12.92 -25.27
CA THR A 75 8.27 -13.58 -26.58
C THR A 75 6.86 -14.08 -26.86
N SER A 76 6.48 -14.19 -28.14
CA SER A 76 5.27 -14.88 -28.53
C SER A 76 5.58 -15.93 -29.62
N THR A 77 5.06 -17.13 -29.42
CA THR A 77 5.00 -18.17 -30.45
C THR A 77 3.54 -18.34 -30.84
N TYR A 78 3.24 -18.35 -32.12
CA TYR A 78 1.86 -18.37 -32.62
C TYR A 78 1.67 -19.31 -33.80
N ASP A 79 0.44 -19.73 -34.03
CA ASP A 79 0.05 -20.49 -35.20
C ASP A 79 -0.14 -19.54 -36.40
N HIS A 80 0.79 -19.58 -37.33
CA HIS A 80 0.80 -18.66 -38.48
C HIS A 80 -0.37 -18.85 -39.45
N ARG A 81 -1.16 -19.90 -39.26
CA ARG A 81 -2.39 -20.13 -40.04
C ARG A 81 -3.53 -19.19 -39.62
N ILE A 82 -3.49 -18.73 -38.35
CA ILE A 82 -4.55 -17.91 -37.76
C ILE A 82 -4.06 -16.55 -37.26
N VAL A 83 -2.76 -16.39 -36.99
CA VAL A 83 -2.14 -15.15 -36.54
C VAL A 83 -1.04 -14.75 -37.51
N GLN A 84 -1.11 -13.53 -38.02
CA GLN A 84 -0.08 -12.97 -38.87
C GLN A 84 1.07 -12.36 -38.06
N GLY A 85 2.29 -12.31 -38.65
CA GLY A 85 3.45 -11.74 -37.98
C GLY A 85 3.23 -10.29 -37.49
N ALA A 86 2.56 -9.48 -38.30
CA ALA A 86 2.20 -8.12 -37.94
C ALA A 86 1.28 -8.04 -36.73
N GLU A 87 0.30 -8.94 -36.63
CA GLU A 87 -0.64 -9.00 -35.49
C GLU A 87 0.08 -9.38 -34.17
N SER A 88 0.99 -10.40 -34.25
CA SER A 88 1.82 -10.78 -33.13
C SER A 88 2.75 -9.64 -32.69
N GLY A 89 3.34 -8.90 -33.64
CA GLY A 89 4.17 -7.74 -33.36
C GLY A 89 3.37 -6.60 -32.68
N LEU A 90 2.17 -6.30 -33.19
CA LEU A 90 1.28 -5.30 -32.61
C LEU A 90 0.79 -5.71 -31.20
N PHE A 91 0.51 -6.99 -30.99
CA PHE A 91 0.17 -7.52 -29.67
C PHE A 91 1.31 -7.30 -28.66
N LEU A 92 2.55 -7.67 -29.00
CA LEU A 92 3.70 -7.46 -28.13
C LEU A 92 3.98 -5.97 -27.91
N LYS A 93 3.82 -5.13 -28.95
CA LYS A 93 3.90 -3.68 -28.81
C LYS A 93 2.86 -3.16 -27.80
N ARG A 94 1.62 -3.63 -27.89
CA ARG A 94 0.57 -3.24 -26.94
C ARG A 94 0.89 -3.67 -25.52
N VAL A 95 1.41 -4.89 -25.32
CA VAL A 95 1.89 -5.35 -24.01
C VAL A 95 2.99 -4.46 -23.48
N HIS A 96 3.95 -4.08 -24.33
CA HIS A 96 5.03 -3.17 -23.95
C HIS A 96 4.50 -1.80 -23.51
N GLU A 97 3.60 -1.18 -24.28
CA GLU A 97 2.97 0.10 -23.95
C GLU A 97 2.26 0.05 -22.61
N LEU A 98 1.47 -1.00 -22.37
CA LEU A 98 0.77 -1.20 -21.09
C LEU A 98 1.75 -1.35 -19.93
N LEU A 99 2.81 -2.13 -20.10
CA LEU A 99 3.84 -2.31 -19.05
C LEU A 99 4.61 -1.00 -18.75
N LEU A 100 4.70 -0.09 -19.71
CA LEU A 100 5.24 1.25 -19.49
C LEU A 100 4.23 2.24 -18.88
N GLY A 101 2.98 1.82 -18.70
CA GLY A 101 1.93 2.62 -18.07
C GLY A 101 1.07 3.43 -19.02
N ASP A 102 1.18 3.19 -20.35
CA ASP A 102 0.30 3.81 -21.31
C ASP A 102 -1.16 3.34 -21.08
N HIS A 103 -2.09 4.12 -21.59
CA HIS A 103 -3.54 3.85 -21.52
C HIS A 103 -4.09 3.72 -20.09
N ASN A 104 -3.48 4.42 -19.14
CA ASN A 104 -3.86 4.40 -17.72
C ASN A 104 -3.82 3.00 -17.07
N PHE A 105 -3.02 2.08 -17.63
CA PHE A 105 -3.03 0.67 -17.22
C PHE A 105 -2.80 0.46 -15.72
N TYR A 106 -1.80 1.14 -15.14
CA TYR A 106 -1.55 1.04 -13.71
C TYR A 106 -2.55 1.82 -12.87
N ASP A 107 -3.07 2.93 -13.40
CA ASP A 107 -4.14 3.68 -12.72
C ASP A 107 -5.40 2.82 -12.60
N ASP A 108 -5.78 2.09 -13.65
CA ASP A 108 -6.91 1.16 -13.63
C ASP A 108 -6.68 -0.01 -12.66
N ILE A 109 -5.45 -0.54 -12.59
CA ILE A 109 -5.08 -1.58 -11.62
C ILE A 109 -5.20 -1.03 -10.19
N PHE A 110 -4.64 0.15 -9.93
CA PHE A 110 -4.67 0.76 -8.60
C PHE A 110 -6.11 1.07 -8.18
N ALA A 111 -6.92 1.58 -9.09
CA ALA A 111 -8.35 1.80 -8.85
C ALA A 111 -9.10 0.49 -8.54
N SER A 112 -8.80 -0.60 -9.28
CA SER A 112 -9.42 -1.91 -9.04
C SER A 112 -9.00 -2.57 -7.72
N LEU A 113 -7.86 -2.18 -7.18
CA LEU A 113 -7.32 -2.64 -5.89
C LEU A 113 -7.65 -1.69 -4.73
N ASP A 114 -8.48 -0.68 -4.99
CA ASP A 114 -8.82 0.36 -4.01
C ASP A 114 -7.57 1.05 -3.40
N MET A 115 -6.52 1.23 -4.22
CA MET A 115 -5.30 1.90 -3.77
C MET A 115 -5.55 3.41 -3.69
N PRO A 116 -5.29 4.07 -2.56
CA PRO A 116 -5.65 5.48 -2.34
C PRO A 116 -4.68 6.48 -3.02
N TYR A 117 -3.79 6.01 -3.87
CA TYR A 117 -2.77 6.82 -4.54
C TYR A 117 -2.55 6.38 -5.98
N GLU A 118 -2.07 7.29 -6.82
CA GLU A 118 -1.77 7.03 -8.22
C GLU A 118 -0.49 6.20 -8.39
N ALA A 119 -0.43 5.42 -9.46
CA ALA A 119 0.78 4.71 -9.87
C ALA A 119 1.87 5.70 -10.34
N VAL A 120 3.13 5.38 -10.06
CA VAL A 120 4.26 6.15 -10.60
C VAL A 120 4.35 5.91 -12.10
N LYS A 121 4.24 6.98 -12.90
CA LYS A 121 4.22 6.89 -14.36
C LYS A 121 5.61 6.86 -14.94
N TRP A 122 5.79 6.04 -15.99
CA TRP A 122 7.02 6.04 -16.77
C TRP A 122 7.20 7.39 -17.48
N ARG A 123 8.42 7.88 -17.50
CA ARG A 123 8.83 9.04 -18.29
C ARG A 123 10.23 8.79 -18.85
N PRO A 124 10.54 9.30 -20.06
CA PRO A 124 11.91 9.24 -20.59
C PRO A 124 12.88 9.87 -19.60
N ASP A 125 14.04 9.22 -19.37
CA ASP A 125 15.09 9.84 -18.59
C ASP A 125 15.75 10.94 -19.42
N THR A 126 15.74 12.15 -18.89
CA THR A 126 16.46 13.28 -19.45
C THR A 126 17.79 13.37 -18.74
N SER A 127 18.83 12.75 -19.31
CA SER A 127 20.19 12.84 -18.75
C SER A 127 20.66 14.29 -18.70
N ALA A 128 20.81 14.82 -17.50
CA ALA A 128 21.48 16.10 -17.32
C ALA A 128 23.00 15.93 -17.49
N MET A 129 23.64 16.85 -18.17
CA MET A 129 25.10 16.81 -18.40
C MET A 129 25.91 16.93 -17.09
N ASN A 130 25.32 17.48 -16.02
CA ASN A 130 25.95 17.58 -14.70
C ASN A 130 25.28 16.60 -13.72
N ARG A 131 25.92 15.45 -13.50
CA ARG A 131 25.43 14.36 -12.67
C ARG A 131 25.32 14.73 -11.20
N GLU A 132 26.27 15.48 -10.65
CA GLU A 132 26.29 15.85 -9.24
C GLU A 132 25.15 16.82 -8.91
N GLU A 133 24.97 17.84 -9.71
CA GLU A 133 23.86 18.79 -9.55
C GLU A 133 22.51 18.10 -9.68
N THR A 134 22.38 17.16 -10.61
CA THR A 134 21.15 16.36 -10.79
C THR A 134 20.86 15.51 -9.56
N MET A 135 21.87 14.83 -9.01
CA MET A 135 21.71 14.00 -7.82
C MET A 135 21.36 14.84 -6.58
N LEU A 136 22.00 16.00 -6.42
CA LEU A 136 21.68 16.93 -5.35
C LEU A 136 20.24 17.47 -5.48
N ALA A 137 19.85 17.87 -6.67
CA ALA A 137 18.48 18.34 -6.94
C ALA A 137 17.43 17.24 -6.65
N LYS A 138 17.70 15.98 -7.03
CA LYS A 138 16.83 14.84 -6.72
C LYS A 138 16.78 14.53 -5.23
N GLN A 139 17.92 14.63 -4.51
CA GLN A 139 17.93 14.48 -3.05
C GLN A 139 17.07 15.55 -2.37
N MET A 140 17.17 16.80 -2.82
CA MET A 140 16.31 17.89 -2.32
C MET A 140 14.83 17.65 -2.65
N ALA A 141 14.54 17.08 -3.81
CA ALA A 141 13.18 16.70 -4.21
C ALA A 141 12.61 15.62 -3.28
N VAL A 142 13.41 14.59 -2.95
CA VAL A 142 13.02 13.53 -2.01
C VAL A 142 12.79 14.11 -0.60
N ALA A 143 13.66 14.96 -0.11
CA ALA A 143 13.46 15.61 1.19
C ALA A 143 12.15 16.44 1.25
N LYS A 144 11.83 17.15 0.17
CA LYS A 144 10.54 17.85 0.06
C LYS A 144 9.37 16.90 0.05
N LEU A 145 9.48 15.79 -0.69
CA LEU A 145 8.44 14.76 -0.79
C LEU A 145 8.17 14.11 0.57
N ILE A 146 9.20 13.77 1.34
CA ILE A 146 9.09 13.27 2.73
C ILE A 146 8.31 14.28 3.57
N ARG A 147 8.76 15.54 3.58
CA ARG A 147 8.10 16.59 4.36
C ARG A 147 6.63 16.78 3.99
N VAL A 148 6.31 16.73 2.71
CA VAL A 148 4.91 16.90 2.26
C VAL A 148 4.04 15.73 2.69
N HIS A 149 4.55 14.49 2.67
CA HIS A 149 3.80 13.33 3.21
C HIS A 149 3.55 13.50 4.72
N ARG A 150 4.54 13.92 5.51
CA ARG A 150 4.39 14.20 6.94
C ARG A 150 3.33 15.27 7.23
N VAL A 151 3.24 16.30 6.38
CA VAL A 151 2.32 17.44 6.59
C VAL A 151 0.94 17.18 5.98
N ARG A 152 0.85 16.50 4.82
CA ARG A 152 -0.36 16.44 4.00
C ARG A 152 -0.75 15.04 3.52
N GLY A 153 -0.02 14.00 3.91
CA GLY A 153 -0.31 12.63 3.50
C GLY A 153 -1.73 12.18 3.86
N HIS A 154 -2.24 12.63 5.02
CA HIS A 154 -3.60 12.38 5.47
C HIS A 154 -4.70 12.81 4.47
N ARG A 155 -4.40 13.73 3.53
CA ARG A 155 -5.40 14.21 2.55
C ARG A 155 -5.81 13.17 1.52
N ILE A 156 -5.00 12.12 1.34
CA ILE A 156 -5.31 10.99 0.46
C ILE A 156 -5.57 9.71 1.24
N ALA A 157 -5.60 9.78 2.57
CA ALA A 157 -6.00 8.64 3.39
C ALA A 157 -7.49 8.33 3.18
N ASP A 158 -7.81 7.03 3.10
CA ASP A 158 -9.19 6.54 2.97
C ASP A 158 -9.89 6.61 4.34
N LEU A 159 -10.40 7.80 4.66
CA LEU A 159 -11.06 8.10 5.94
C LEU A 159 -12.59 8.09 5.84
N ASP A 160 -13.13 8.01 4.62
CA ASP A 160 -14.57 8.06 4.38
C ASP A 160 -15.14 6.67 4.04
N PRO A 161 -15.74 5.96 5.01
CA PRO A 161 -16.32 4.64 4.77
C PRO A 161 -17.48 4.68 3.77
N LEU A 162 -18.07 5.84 3.55
CA LEU A 162 -19.17 6.03 2.58
C LEU A 162 -18.66 6.33 1.18
N ARG A 163 -17.37 6.59 1.02
CA ARG A 163 -16.71 6.94 -0.26
C ARG A 163 -17.48 8.04 -1.02
N TRP A 164 -17.91 9.06 -0.28
CA TRP A 164 -18.68 10.17 -0.82
C TRP A 164 -17.91 11.00 -1.86
N LYS A 165 -16.59 11.05 -1.72
CA LYS A 165 -15.70 11.72 -2.67
C LYS A 165 -14.66 10.72 -3.16
N GLU A 166 -14.44 10.72 -4.46
CA GLU A 166 -13.30 9.99 -5.02
C GLU A 166 -11.99 10.60 -4.49
N PRO A 167 -11.05 9.76 -4.01
CA PRO A 167 -9.73 10.24 -3.63
C PRO A 167 -9.04 10.92 -4.82
N HIS A 168 -8.61 12.15 -4.64
CA HIS A 168 -7.85 12.86 -5.65
C HIS A 168 -6.42 13.06 -5.15
N MET A 169 -5.43 12.63 -5.96
CA MET A 169 -4.02 12.82 -5.64
C MET A 169 -3.64 14.31 -5.72
N PRO A 170 -3.32 14.96 -4.59
CA PRO A 170 -2.78 16.30 -4.62
C PRO A 170 -1.43 16.33 -5.35
N ARG A 171 -1.23 17.31 -6.22
CA ARG A 171 0.01 17.43 -7.02
C ARG A 171 1.28 17.42 -6.16
N GLU A 172 1.21 17.96 -4.95
CA GLU A 172 2.31 17.97 -4.01
C GLU A 172 2.71 16.61 -3.44
N LEU A 173 1.84 15.58 -3.52
CA LEU A 173 2.13 14.21 -3.10
C LEU A 173 2.60 13.32 -4.26
N ASP A 174 2.49 13.81 -5.50
CA ASP A 174 2.98 13.10 -6.69
C ASP A 174 4.50 13.31 -6.85
N PRO A 175 5.31 12.23 -6.82
CA PRO A 175 6.75 12.30 -7.06
C PRO A 175 7.12 12.99 -8.37
N ALA A 176 6.28 12.86 -9.40
CA ALA A 176 6.49 13.47 -10.71
C ALA A 176 6.52 15.01 -10.65
N THR A 177 5.82 15.62 -9.70
CA THR A 177 5.84 17.07 -9.46
C THR A 177 7.25 17.57 -9.11
N TYR A 178 8.06 16.72 -8.51
CA TYR A 178 9.43 17.00 -8.10
C TYR A 178 10.48 16.54 -9.12
N GLY A 179 10.07 16.12 -10.32
CA GLY A 179 10.97 15.60 -11.33
C GLY A 179 11.54 14.23 -11.05
N LEU A 180 10.94 13.50 -10.07
CA LEU A 180 11.26 12.11 -9.80
C LEU A 180 10.50 11.22 -10.81
N THR A 181 11.17 10.19 -11.31
CA THR A 181 10.65 9.31 -12.35
C THR A 181 10.79 7.84 -11.93
N ILE A 182 10.27 6.93 -12.74
CA ILE A 182 10.47 5.49 -12.50
C ILE A 182 11.95 5.08 -12.47
N TRP A 183 12.82 5.83 -13.16
CA TRP A 183 14.27 5.62 -13.16
C TRP A 183 14.94 5.90 -11.81
N ASP A 184 14.25 6.63 -10.95
CA ASP A 184 14.71 6.96 -9.61
C ASP A 184 14.25 5.97 -8.55
N LEU A 185 13.29 5.08 -8.86
CA LEU A 185 12.69 4.17 -7.87
C LEU A 185 13.70 3.21 -7.25
N ASP A 186 14.68 2.76 -8.03
CA ASP A 186 15.75 1.86 -7.54
C ASP A 186 16.96 2.61 -6.98
N ARG A 187 16.98 3.94 -7.05
CA ARG A 187 18.07 4.76 -6.49
C ARG A 187 17.92 4.94 -4.99
N GLU A 188 19.06 4.93 -4.30
CA GLU A 188 19.13 5.20 -2.86
C GLU A 188 19.18 6.71 -2.59
N PHE A 189 18.38 7.15 -1.64
CA PHE A 189 18.33 8.52 -1.14
C PHE A 189 18.43 8.54 0.38
N LEU A 190 18.89 9.67 0.94
CA LEU A 190 18.79 9.93 2.36
C LEU A 190 17.32 10.07 2.76
N THR A 191 16.96 9.44 3.88
CA THR A 191 15.55 9.24 4.30
C THR A 191 15.07 10.26 5.32
N ASP A 192 15.96 11.05 5.90
CA ASP A 192 15.61 11.90 7.05
C ASP A 192 14.96 11.09 8.19
N GLY A 193 15.49 9.88 8.42
CA GLY A 193 15.07 8.97 9.49
C GLY A 193 13.84 8.12 9.20
N VAL A 194 13.21 8.26 8.01
CA VAL A 194 12.04 7.44 7.63
C VAL A 194 12.38 5.94 7.71
N GLY A 195 11.52 5.18 8.38
CA GLY A 195 11.71 3.74 8.55
C GLY A 195 12.93 3.36 9.42
N GLY A 196 13.47 4.28 10.21
CA GLY A 196 14.60 4.05 11.12
C GLY A 196 15.95 3.80 10.42
N VAL A 197 16.08 4.15 9.14
CA VAL A 197 17.32 3.94 8.36
C VAL A 197 17.77 5.23 7.68
N ASP A 198 19.08 5.40 7.51
CA ASP A 198 19.66 6.62 6.92
C ASP A 198 19.45 6.70 5.41
N LYS A 199 19.37 5.56 4.73
CA LYS A 199 19.22 5.48 3.27
C LYS A 199 18.26 4.37 2.88
N MET A 200 17.49 4.65 1.83
CA MET A 200 16.53 3.70 1.28
C MET A 200 16.35 3.94 -0.21
N ARG A 201 15.93 2.94 -0.98
CA ARG A 201 15.49 3.14 -2.35
C ARG A 201 14.22 3.98 -2.38
N LEU A 202 14.08 4.83 -3.39
CA LEU A 202 12.90 5.68 -3.50
C LEU A 202 11.59 4.88 -3.51
N GLY A 203 11.56 3.72 -4.18
CA GLY A 203 10.38 2.86 -4.20
C GLY A 203 9.96 2.39 -2.82
N ASP A 204 10.92 1.94 -2.00
CA ASP A 204 10.70 1.47 -0.63
C ASP A 204 10.29 2.66 0.26
N LEU A 205 10.97 3.80 0.11
CA LEU A 205 10.65 5.04 0.83
C LEU A 205 9.21 5.50 0.58
N LEU A 206 8.79 5.49 -0.69
CA LEU A 206 7.39 5.80 -1.04
C LEU A 206 6.41 4.80 -0.41
N GLY A 207 6.79 3.52 -0.34
CA GLY A 207 6.01 2.49 0.35
C GLY A 207 5.79 2.86 1.81
N VAL A 208 6.88 3.13 2.55
CA VAL A 208 6.81 3.52 3.98
C VAL A 208 5.97 4.78 4.18
N LEU A 209 6.21 5.83 3.38
CA LEU A 209 5.45 7.08 3.50
C LEU A 209 3.95 6.91 3.24
N ARG A 210 3.59 6.10 2.25
CA ARG A 210 2.20 5.79 1.93
C ARG A 210 1.54 4.95 3.01
N ASP A 211 2.26 3.96 3.52
CA ASP A 211 1.76 3.11 4.62
C ASP A 211 1.55 3.91 5.90
N ALA A 212 2.45 4.85 6.21
CA ALA A 212 2.39 5.68 7.39
C ALA A 212 1.28 6.74 7.33
N TYR A 213 1.09 7.39 6.17
CA TYR A 213 0.29 8.63 6.09
C TYR A 213 -0.93 8.57 5.17
N CYS A 214 -1.03 7.58 4.27
CA CYS A 214 -1.99 7.61 3.17
C CYS A 214 -2.95 6.41 3.14
N ARG A 215 -2.98 5.58 4.19
CA ARG A 215 -3.91 4.43 4.26
C ARG A 215 -5.24 4.81 4.91
N THR A 216 -5.68 4.07 5.90
CA THR A 216 -6.99 4.22 6.55
C THR A 216 -6.94 5.04 7.84
N ILE A 217 -5.78 5.61 8.18
CA ILE A 217 -5.58 6.47 9.34
C ILE A 217 -4.99 7.79 8.87
N GLY A 218 -5.63 8.89 9.21
CA GLY A 218 -5.09 10.24 9.00
C GLY A 218 -4.22 10.65 10.17
N VAL A 219 -2.96 10.96 9.92
CA VAL A 219 -1.99 11.36 10.94
C VAL A 219 -1.60 12.81 10.73
N GLU A 220 -1.84 13.65 11.73
CA GLU A 220 -1.54 15.08 11.73
C GLU A 220 -0.82 15.45 13.02
N TYR A 221 0.50 15.60 12.99
CA TYR A 221 1.33 15.90 14.16
C TYR A 221 2.35 17.03 13.94
N MET A 222 2.52 17.48 12.71
CA MET A 222 3.53 18.48 12.36
C MET A 222 3.26 19.88 12.95
N HIS A 223 2.13 20.07 13.63
CA HIS A 223 1.77 21.27 14.38
C HIS A 223 2.27 21.25 15.84
N ILE A 224 2.74 20.10 16.32
CA ILE A 224 3.30 19.95 17.68
C ILE A 224 4.55 20.82 17.77
N GLN A 225 4.63 21.65 18.82
CA GLN A 225 5.74 22.62 18.99
C GLN A 225 6.97 21.99 19.62
N SER A 226 6.79 21.00 20.47
CA SER A 226 7.89 20.25 21.08
C SER A 226 8.53 19.33 20.03
N THR A 227 9.79 19.54 19.74
CA THR A 227 10.55 18.73 18.77
C THR A 227 10.63 17.27 19.21
N ASP A 228 10.81 17.02 20.50
CA ASP A 228 10.94 15.67 21.05
C ASP A 228 9.62 14.90 20.92
N GLU A 229 8.48 15.53 21.23
CA GLU A 229 7.17 14.95 21.05
C GLU A 229 6.85 14.69 19.57
N GLN A 230 7.19 15.63 18.70
CA GLN A 230 7.01 15.50 17.26
C GLN A 230 7.81 14.32 16.73
N GLN A 231 9.10 14.20 17.12
CA GLN A 231 9.96 13.10 16.73
C GLN A 231 9.46 11.77 17.28
N TRP A 232 8.98 11.74 18.52
CA TRP A 232 8.42 10.54 19.15
C TRP A 232 7.22 9.98 18.36
N VAL A 233 6.30 10.87 17.92
CA VAL A 233 5.16 10.48 17.07
C VAL A 233 5.64 10.00 15.71
N GLN A 234 6.55 10.74 15.08
CA GLN A 234 7.10 10.44 13.77
C GLN A 234 7.72 9.04 13.71
N GLU A 235 8.60 8.72 14.65
CA GLU A 235 9.26 7.43 14.72
C GLU A 235 8.26 6.28 14.82
N ARG A 236 7.20 6.43 15.62
CA ARG A 236 6.18 5.39 15.76
C ARG A 236 5.33 5.20 14.52
N VAL A 237 4.99 6.28 13.85
CA VAL A 237 4.17 6.25 12.64
C VAL A 237 4.96 5.68 11.46
N GLU A 238 6.24 6.05 11.32
CA GLU A 238 7.08 5.68 10.16
C GLU A 238 7.75 4.31 10.29
N ASN A 239 7.88 3.76 11.51
CA ASN A 239 8.44 2.41 11.70
C ASN A 239 7.42 1.28 11.51
N GLY A 240 6.18 1.63 11.18
CA GLY A 240 5.09 0.69 10.96
C GLY A 240 4.42 0.26 12.27
N TYR A 241 3.26 -0.38 12.12
CA TYR A 241 2.47 -0.88 13.23
C TYR A 241 2.78 -2.35 13.47
N GLU A 242 3.02 -2.72 14.70
CA GLU A 242 3.06 -4.13 15.09
C GLU A 242 1.67 -4.75 14.88
N GLN A 243 1.67 -5.96 14.33
CA GLN A 243 0.42 -6.68 14.17
C GLN A 243 -0.05 -7.19 15.53
N PRO A 244 -1.30 -6.93 15.92
CA PRO A 244 -1.82 -7.40 17.19
C PRO A 244 -1.66 -8.92 17.32
N THR A 245 -1.25 -9.38 18.50
CA THR A 245 -1.17 -10.78 18.88
C THR A 245 -2.55 -11.44 18.83
N LYS A 246 -2.61 -12.77 18.96
CA LYS A 246 -3.87 -13.48 18.99
C LYS A 246 -4.73 -13.07 20.19
N ASP A 247 -4.10 -12.85 21.34
CA ASP A 247 -4.80 -12.51 22.58
C ASP A 247 -5.32 -11.06 22.54
N GLU A 248 -4.56 -10.12 22.00
CA GLU A 248 -5.01 -8.75 21.75
C GLU A 248 -6.20 -8.72 20.76
N LYS A 249 -6.13 -9.48 19.65
CA LYS A 249 -7.26 -9.60 18.71
C LYS A 249 -8.51 -10.16 19.38
N HIS A 250 -8.34 -11.13 20.27
CA HIS A 250 -9.45 -11.71 21.03
C HIS A 250 -10.05 -10.67 21.99
N ARG A 251 -9.22 -9.93 22.71
CA ARG A 251 -9.65 -8.83 23.60
C ARG A 251 -10.39 -7.73 22.81
N ILE A 252 -9.85 -7.30 21.67
CA ILE A 252 -10.51 -6.31 20.81
C ILE A 252 -11.90 -6.81 20.39
N LEU A 253 -12.00 -8.05 19.93
CA LEU A 253 -13.27 -8.64 19.51
C LEU A 253 -14.27 -8.73 20.68
N GLU A 254 -13.82 -9.09 21.88
CA GLU A 254 -14.64 -9.15 23.09
C GLU A 254 -15.19 -7.77 23.44
N ARG A 255 -14.36 -6.74 23.41
CA ARG A 255 -14.76 -5.35 23.67
C ARG A 255 -15.73 -4.80 22.62
N LEU A 256 -15.50 -5.10 21.34
CA LEU A 256 -16.44 -4.74 20.27
C LEU A 256 -17.79 -5.43 20.45
N ASN A 257 -17.78 -6.72 20.77
CA ASN A 257 -19.01 -7.47 21.01
C ASN A 257 -19.77 -6.95 22.23
N ALA A 258 -19.07 -6.57 23.30
CA ALA A 258 -19.68 -5.97 24.49
C ALA A 258 -20.33 -4.63 24.14
N ALA A 259 -19.64 -3.77 23.38
CA ALA A 259 -20.15 -2.48 22.94
C ALA A 259 -21.42 -2.63 22.09
N GLU A 260 -21.38 -3.50 21.07
CA GLU A 260 -22.52 -3.73 20.18
C GLU A 260 -23.70 -4.37 20.90
N SER A 261 -23.45 -5.35 21.76
CA SER A 261 -24.49 -6.05 22.51
C SER A 261 -25.21 -5.10 23.47
N PHE A 262 -24.49 -4.18 24.10
CA PHE A 262 -25.07 -3.14 24.95
C PHE A 262 -25.99 -2.22 24.15
N GLU A 263 -25.57 -1.73 22.98
CA GLU A 263 -26.42 -0.88 22.14
C GLU A 263 -27.67 -1.62 21.66
N LYS A 264 -27.54 -2.88 21.23
CA LYS A 264 -28.67 -3.72 20.80
C LYS A 264 -29.66 -3.96 21.94
N PHE A 265 -29.15 -4.22 23.14
CA PHE A 265 -29.98 -4.38 24.34
C PHE A 265 -30.78 -3.10 24.62
N LEU A 266 -30.12 -1.94 24.64
CA LEU A 266 -30.78 -0.66 24.85
C LEU A 266 -31.81 -0.33 23.77
N ALA A 267 -31.48 -0.64 22.50
CA ALA A 267 -32.38 -0.44 21.37
C ALA A 267 -33.67 -1.24 21.52
N THR A 268 -33.56 -2.46 22.04
CA THR A 268 -34.70 -3.38 22.21
C THR A 268 -35.51 -3.07 23.45
N LYS A 269 -34.84 -2.76 24.57
CA LYS A 269 -35.48 -2.61 25.89
C LYS A 269 -36.08 -1.21 26.11
N TYR A 270 -35.40 -0.18 25.59
CA TYR A 270 -35.75 1.22 25.83
C TYR A 270 -36.09 1.95 24.53
N VAL A 271 -37.09 1.43 23.83
CA VAL A 271 -37.61 1.99 22.58
C VAL A 271 -38.10 3.42 22.78
N GLY A 272 -37.66 4.35 21.94
CA GLY A 272 -38.07 5.76 21.97
C GLY A 272 -37.38 6.63 23.03
N THR A 273 -36.51 6.06 23.87
CA THR A 273 -35.75 6.81 24.88
C THR A 273 -34.45 7.37 24.24
N LYS A 274 -33.95 8.50 24.75
CA LYS A 274 -32.64 9.06 24.33
C LYS A 274 -31.52 8.19 24.88
N ARG A 275 -31.06 7.26 24.07
CA ARG A 275 -29.97 6.32 24.42
C ARG A 275 -28.57 6.89 24.27
N PHE A 276 -28.41 7.95 23.44
CA PHE A 276 -27.12 8.53 23.07
C PHE A 276 -26.14 7.46 22.58
N GLY A 277 -26.62 6.59 21.68
CA GLY A 277 -25.88 5.42 21.20
C GLY A 277 -24.57 5.73 20.51
N ILE A 278 -23.71 4.73 20.43
CA ILE A 278 -22.38 4.80 19.81
C ILE A 278 -22.36 4.15 18.42
N GLU A 279 -23.50 3.71 17.92
CA GLU A 279 -23.60 2.95 16.67
C GLU A 279 -22.77 3.58 15.54
N GLY A 280 -21.91 2.77 14.91
CA GLY A 280 -20.93 3.19 13.90
C GLY A 280 -19.59 3.68 14.47
N ALA A 281 -19.45 3.79 15.81
CA ALA A 281 -18.21 4.17 16.49
C ALA A 281 -17.86 3.20 17.63
N GLU A 282 -18.28 1.94 17.55
CA GLU A 282 -18.05 0.91 18.56
C GLU A 282 -16.57 0.68 18.84
N SER A 283 -15.71 0.92 17.84
CA SER A 283 -14.26 0.86 17.97
C SER A 283 -13.68 1.82 19.02
N ALA A 284 -14.43 2.86 19.42
CA ALA A 284 -14.00 3.74 20.49
C ALA A 284 -13.86 3.01 21.84
N ILE A 285 -14.63 1.95 22.07
CA ILE A 285 -14.56 1.17 23.33
C ILE A 285 -13.23 0.43 23.45
N PRO A 286 -12.80 -0.43 22.50
CA PRO A 286 -11.48 -1.06 22.60
C PRO A 286 -10.33 -0.04 22.55
N ILE A 287 -10.45 1.07 21.83
CA ILE A 287 -9.42 2.12 21.82
C ILE A 287 -9.25 2.73 23.22
N LEU A 288 -10.33 3.08 23.90
CA LEU A 288 -10.27 3.62 25.25
C LEU A 288 -9.75 2.60 26.27
N ASP A 289 -10.15 1.33 26.13
CA ASP A 289 -9.67 0.23 26.96
C ASP A 289 -8.15 0.07 26.82
N GLU A 290 -7.62 0.14 25.63
CA GLU A 290 -6.19 0.04 25.33
C GLU A 290 -5.39 1.24 25.86
N ILE A 291 -5.89 2.46 25.61
CA ILE A 291 -5.26 3.69 26.12
C ILE A 291 -5.16 3.66 27.66
N LEU A 292 -6.23 3.29 28.34
CA LEU A 292 -6.24 3.24 29.80
C LEU A 292 -5.35 2.11 30.35
N SER A 293 -5.30 0.97 29.68
CA SER A 293 -4.42 -0.14 30.06
C SER A 293 -2.96 0.26 29.95
N HIS A 294 -2.53 0.82 28.82
CA HIS A 294 -1.16 1.31 28.65
C HIS A 294 -0.83 2.44 29.62
N ALA A 295 -1.75 3.37 29.85
CA ALA A 295 -1.55 4.44 30.81
C ALA A 295 -1.32 3.90 32.23
N ALA A 296 -2.05 2.87 32.64
CA ALA A 296 -1.86 2.22 33.93
C ALA A 296 -0.52 1.49 34.01
N ASP A 297 -0.11 0.78 32.95
CA ASP A 297 1.18 0.08 32.87
C ASP A 297 2.36 1.06 32.92
N ASP A 298 2.19 2.26 32.36
CA ASP A 298 3.15 3.36 32.41
C ASP A 298 3.14 4.10 33.77
N GLY A 299 2.30 3.67 34.72
CA GLY A 299 2.30 4.18 36.10
C GLY A 299 1.44 5.43 36.32
N LEU A 300 0.49 5.73 35.43
CA LEU A 300 -0.49 6.80 35.67
C LEU A 300 -1.50 6.38 36.74
N ASP A 301 -1.68 7.22 37.77
CA ASP A 301 -2.58 6.96 38.90
C ASP A 301 -4.05 7.28 38.60
N SER A 302 -4.31 8.17 37.67
CA SER A 302 -5.67 8.61 37.38
C SER A 302 -5.80 9.14 35.93
N ALA A 303 -6.99 8.96 35.37
CA ALA A 303 -7.39 9.54 34.11
C ALA A 303 -8.69 10.35 34.25
N VAL A 304 -8.75 11.51 33.61
CA VAL A 304 -9.97 12.33 33.56
C VAL A 304 -10.54 12.23 32.14
N MET A 305 -11.78 11.75 32.05
CA MET A 305 -12.46 11.55 30.77
C MET A 305 -13.59 12.57 30.59
N GLY A 306 -13.45 13.44 29.60
CA GLY A 306 -14.50 14.34 29.15
C GLY A 306 -15.29 13.69 28.01
N MET A 307 -16.62 13.67 28.13
CA MET A 307 -17.50 13.04 27.15
C MET A 307 -18.61 13.98 26.70
N ALA A 308 -18.90 14.00 25.40
CA ALA A 308 -20.16 14.49 24.87
C ALA A 308 -21.28 13.47 25.17
N HIS A 309 -22.47 13.66 24.62
CA HIS A 309 -23.58 12.72 24.87
C HIS A 309 -23.46 11.42 24.06
N ARG A 310 -22.86 11.41 22.86
CA ARG A 310 -22.74 10.23 21.99
C ARG A 310 -21.92 9.13 22.65
N GLY A 311 -22.50 7.96 22.81
CA GLY A 311 -21.85 6.77 23.34
C GLY A 311 -21.55 6.81 24.84
N ARG A 312 -21.96 7.85 25.57
CA ARG A 312 -21.59 8.01 26.99
C ARG A 312 -22.06 6.86 27.88
N LEU A 313 -23.24 6.27 27.62
CA LEU A 313 -23.74 5.15 28.39
C LEU A 313 -22.89 3.91 28.21
N ASN A 314 -22.45 3.66 26.97
CA ASN A 314 -21.57 2.58 26.64
C ASN A 314 -20.20 2.72 27.33
N VAL A 315 -19.62 3.93 27.30
CA VAL A 315 -18.37 4.23 28.00
C VAL A 315 -18.51 4.07 29.50
N LEU A 316 -19.61 4.59 30.11
CA LEU A 316 -19.87 4.44 31.54
C LEU A 316 -19.93 2.96 31.95
N SER A 317 -20.56 2.12 31.13
CA SER A 317 -20.72 0.68 31.44
C SER A 317 -19.44 -0.10 31.10
N ASN A 318 -18.98 -0.05 29.85
CA ASN A 318 -17.93 -0.94 29.37
C ASN A 318 -16.49 -0.49 29.68
N ILE A 319 -16.27 0.81 29.96
CA ILE A 319 -14.97 1.35 30.34
C ILE A 319 -14.91 1.67 31.84
N MET A 320 -15.88 2.40 32.38
CA MET A 320 -15.85 2.82 33.76
C MET A 320 -16.46 1.79 34.74
N GLY A 321 -16.99 0.68 34.22
CA GLY A 321 -17.55 -0.41 35.02
C GLY A 321 -18.77 0.00 35.87
N LYS A 322 -19.53 1.01 35.41
CA LYS A 322 -20.72 1.44 36.16
C LYS A 322 -21.84 0.41 35.99
N ASP A 323 -22.43 -0.02 37.12
CA ASP A 323 -23.52 -0.98 37.13
C ASP A 323 -24.73 -0.51 36.32
N TYR A 324 -25.37 -1.43 35.63
CA TYR A 324 -26.55 -1.13 34.82
C TYR A 324 -27.71 -0.58 35.67
N GLU A 325 -27.92 -1.08 36.89
CA GLU A 325 -28.91 -0.57 37.80
C GLU A 325 -28.67 0.89 38.20
N ALA A 326 -27.44 1.35 38.14
CA ALA A 326 -27.11 2.74 38.46
C ALA A 326 -27.22 3.67 37.22
N ILE A 327 -27.38 3.09 36.01
CA ILE A 327 -27.54 3.82 34.77
C ILE A 327 -29.03 3.96 34.41
N PHE A 328 -29.84 2.94 34.69
CA PHE A 328 -31.25 2.78 34.36
C PHE A 328 -32.12 2.68 35.59
#